data_7cac3bf32cf6ddb7c3b74e698659b977
#
_entry.id   7cac3bf32cf6ddb7c3b74e698659b977
#
_cell.length_a   1.000
_cell.length_b   1.000
_cell.length_c   1.000
_cell.angle_alpha   90.00
_cell.angle_beta   90.00
_cell.angle_gamma   90.00
#
_symmetry.space_group_name_H-M   'P 1'
#
loop_
_entity.id
_entity.type
_entity.pdbx_description
1 polymer ?
#
loop_
_entity_poly.entity_id
_entity_poly.type
_entity_poly.pdbx_seq_one_letter_code
_entity_poly.pdbx_strand_id
1 'polypeptide(L)'
;MQWTEISVLCDGEAAEAVAELFNRFNSRPGEAQSGAVIEVGGFDAYGELSAPVVTVRTYLPADDTQGRSQIEQGLWFLGRLYPIPDPVIRTLAEEDWANAWKQHYQPTRVGQRLLIVPSWQAGELDELGIDEAGQPLLPVILDPGMAFGTGLHPSTRLCMRALERHLRPGEPVLDVGCGSGVLSITAARLGAGAILATDIDPIAVAATVENCQRNGVDALVSARAGSLPERAERPAGWPVIVANILADVIVQLLVEGMARLLAGDGRLIVSGIIEPRAGDVETALAQAGLETVERLVEGDWVALVAVTRET
;
A
#
# COMPACT_ATOMS: atom_id res chain seq x y z
N MET A 1 13.72 25.36 12.72
CA MET A 1 13.67 25.35 11.23
C MET A 1 12.24 25.70 10.80
N GLN A 2 12.01 26.33 9.65
CA GLN A 2 10.64 26.52 9.13
C GLN A 2 10.41 25.55 8.00
N TRP A 3 9.16 25.07 7.88
CA TRP A 3 8.75 24.12 6.85
C TRP A 3 7.68 24.71 5.96
N THR A 4 7.64 24.29 4.71
CA THR A 4 6.58 24.62 3.76
C THR A 4 5.73 23.35 3.52
N GLU A 5 4.45 23.42 3.88
CA GLU A 5 3.45 22.42 3.50
C GLU A 5 2.89 22.77 2.11
N ILE A 6 2.86 21.82 1.21
CA ILE A 6 2.18 21.90 -0.08
C ILE A 6 1.09 20.84 -0.09
N SER A 7 -0.17 21.24 -0.25
CA SER A 7 -1.31 20.33 -0.28
C SER A 7 -2.13 20.51 -1.56
N VAL A 8 -2.59 19.38 -2.11
CA VAL A 8 -3.37 19.33 -3.34
C VAL A 8 -4.61 18.48 -3.11
N LEU A 9 -5.74 18.99 -3.52
CA LEU A 9 -7.02 18.29 -3.53
C LEU A 9 -7.21 17.63 -4.89
N CYS A 10 -7.41 16.31 -4.94
CA CYS A 10 -7.54 15.58 -6.20
C CYS A 10 -8.44 14.34 -6.06
N ASP A 11 -8.79 13.73 -7.18
CA ASP A 11 -9.45 12.42 -7.19
C ASP A 11 -8.43 11.27 -6.93
N GLY A 12 -8.93 10.05 -6.79
CA GLY A 12 -8.09 8.91 -6.43
C GLY A 12 -7.00 8.59 -7.47
N GLU A 13 -7.24 8.83 -8.75
CA GLU A 13 -6.28 8.58 -9.83
C GLU A 13 -5.17 9.63 -9.83
N ALA A 14 -5.54 10.91 -9.69
CA ALA A 14 -4.58 12.00 -9.60
C ALA A 14 -3.77 11.94 -8.29
N ALA A 15 -4.33 11.41 -7.21
CA ALA A 15 -3.66 11.32 -5.91
C ALA A 15 -2.37 10.49 -5.97
N GLU A 16 -2.35 9.39 -6.72
CA GLU A 16 -1.15 8.57 -6.90
C GLU A 16 -0.07 9.32 -7.67
N ALA A 17 -0.43 9.96 -8.78
CA ALA A 17 0.50 10.74 -9.59
C ALA A 17 1.09 11.93 -8.81
N VAL A 18 0.27 12.60 -7.98
CA VAL A 18 0.71 13.68 -7.10
C VAL A 18 1.61 13.16 -6.00
N ALA A 19 1.27 12.02 -5.38
CA ALA A 19 2.09 11.40 -4.34
C ALA A 19 3.45 10.95 -4.88
N GLU A 20 3.50 10.36 -6.07
CA GLU A 20 4.76 9.99 -6.72
C GLU A 20 5.62 11.23 -7.03
N LEU A 21 5.01 12.30 -7.54
CA LEU A 21 5.68 13.57 -7.75
C LEU A 21 6.30 14.09 -6.45
N PHE A 22 5.53 14.12 -5.37
CA PHE A 22 5.98 14.60 -4.05
C PHE A 22 7.11 13.75 -3.50
N ASN A 23 7.01 12.43 -3.57
CA ASN A 23 8.05 11.51 -3.11
C ASN A 23 9.36 11.67 -3.89
N ARG A 24 9.28 11.90 -5.22
CA ARG A 24 10.47 12.09 -6.07
C ARG A 24 11.32 13.29 -5.64
N PHE A 25 10.71 14.36 -5.18
CA PHE A 25 11.42 15.60 -4.82
C PHE A 25 11.72 15.72 -3.31
N ASN A 26 11.16 14.83 -2.48
CA ASN A 26 11.47 14.75 -1.04
C ASN A 26 12.64 13.81 -0.71
N SER A 27 13.20 13.12 -1.69
CA SER A 27 14.27 12.12 -1.48
C SER A 27 15.64 12.77 -1.39
N ARG A 28 16.05 13.26 -0.22
CA ARG A 28 17.45 13.63 0.06
C ARG A 28 18.11 12.57 0.93
N PRO A 29 19.31 12.04 0.57
CA PRO A 29 20.02 11.08 1.40
C PRO A 29 20.42 11.70 2.74
N GLY A 30 19.95 11.16 3.86
CA GLY A 30 20.43 11.47 5.20
C GLY A 30 19.59 12.40 6.08
N GLU A 31 18.45 12.93 5.61
CA GLU A 31 17.51 13.69 6.42
C GLU A 31 16.23 12.89 6.68
N ALA A 32 15.60 13.10 7.85
CA ALA A 32 14.28 12.53 8.16
C ALA A 32 13.26 13.03 7.12
N GLN A 33 12.89 12.16 6.19
CA GLN A 33 12.09 12.50 5.01
C GLN A 33 10.61 12.48 5.36
N SER A 34 9.93 13.57 5.09
CA SER A 34 8.47 13.59 5.05
C SER A 34 8.02 13.14 3.66
N GLY A 35 7.61 11.88 3.53
CA GLY A 35 6.96 11.39 2.30
C GLY A 35 5.64 12.11 2.02
N ALA A 36 5.04 11.84 0.86
CA ALA A 36 3.69 12.30 0.55
C ALA A 36 2.67 11.70 1.53
N VAL A 37 1.86 12.54 2.14
CA VAL A 37 0.76 12.14 3.02
C VAL A 37 -0.53 12.16 2.19
N ILE A 38 -1.21 11.04 2.08
CA ILE A 38 -2.49 10.92 1.38
C ILE A 38 -3.60 10.86 2.43
N GLU A 39 -4.44 11.91 2.48
CA GLU A 39 -5.63 11.94 3.31
C GLU A 39 -6.87 11.69 2.44
N VAL A 40 -7.58 10.61 2.70
CA VAL A 40 -8.89 10.37 2.08
C VAL A 40 -9.92 11.26 2.76
N GLY A 41 -10.63 12.06 1.98
CA GLY A 41 -11.49 13.14 2.42
C GLY A 41 -12.55 12.75 3.44
N GLY A 42 -12.89 13.72 4.29
CA GLY A 42 -13.77 13.58 5.44
C GLY A 42 -15.23 13.33 5.07
N PHE A 43 -15.93 12.74 6.03
CA PHE A 43 -17.39 12.65 6.03
C PHE A 43 -17.98 14.06 6.14
N ASP A 44 -19.07 14.30 5.45
CA ASP A 44 -19.86 15.52 5.64
C ASP A 44 -20.50 15.55 7.04
N ALA A 45 -21.15 16.66 7.38
CA ALA A 45 -21.80 16.83 8.69
C ALA A 45 -22.94 15.80 8.95
N TYR A 46 -23.25 14.95 8.02
CA TYR A 46 -24.30 13.91 8.08
C TYR A 46 -23.73 12.48 8.01
N GLY A 47 -22.38 12.32 7.93
CA GLY A 47 -21.73 11.02 7.90
C GLY A 47 -21.79 10.31 6.54
N GLU A 48 -22.19 10.99 5.47
CA GLU A 48 -22.11 10.47 4.11
C GLU A 48 -20.77 10.86 3.47
N LEU A 49 -20.15 9.91 2.74
CA LEU A 49 -18.96 10.17 1.92
C LEU A 49 -19.34 11.20 0.85
N SER A 50 -19.02 12.45 1.09
CA SER A 50 -18.93 13.44 0.03
C SER A 50 -17.89 12.94 -0.97
N ALA A 51 -18.15 13.01 -2.28
CA ALA A 51 -17.35 12.46 -3.38
C ALA A 51 -15.85 12.26 -3.03
N PRO A 52 -15.17 11.17 -3.45
CA PRO A 52 -13.86 10.75 -2.95
C PRO A 52 -12.80 11.79 -3.30
N VAL A 53 -12.75 12.85 -2.52
CA VAL A 53 -11.75 13.88 -2.67
C VAL A 53 -10.59 13.51 -1.75
N VAL A 54 -9.43 13.31 -2.33
CA VAL A 54 -8.21 12.94 -1.63
C VAL A 54 -7.33 14.19 -1.52
N THR A 55 -6.84 14.49 -0.32
CA THR A 55 -5.82 15.53 -0.13
C THR A 55 -4.45 14.86 -0.06
N VAL A 56 -3.57 15.23 -0.98
CA VAL A 56 -2.16 14.80 -0.95
C VAL A 56 -1.30 15.96 -0.45
N ARG A 57 -0.47 15.72 0.57
CA ARG A 57 0.39 16.72 1.19
C ARG A 57 1.85 16.33 1.10
N THR A 58 2.72 17.32 1.05
CA THR A 58 4.16 17.15 1.24
C THR A 58 4.74 18.30 2.01
N TYR A 59 5.92 18.10 2.60
CA TYR A 59 6.58 19.07 3.46
C TYR A 59 8.02 19.24 2.97
N LEU A 60 8.45 20.49 2.81
CA LEU A 60 9.81 20.85 2.42
C LEU A 60 10.40 21.85 3.41
N PRO A 61 11.73 21.87 3.62
CA PRO A 61 12.38 22.98 4.30
C PRO A 61 11.99 24.31 3.63
N ALA A 62 11.67 25.35 4.42
CA ALA A 62 11.19 26.62 3.87
C ALA A 62 12.21 27.33 2.96
N ASP A 63 13.50 27.00 3.11
CA ASP A 63 14.60 27.48 2.29
C ASP A 63 14.85 26.65 1.03
N ASP A 64 14.17 25.49 0.87
CA ASP A 64 14.25 24.66 -0.35
C ASP A 64 13.40 25.23 -1.49
N THR A 65 13.83 26.36 -2.01
CA THR A 65 13.16 27.04 -3.13
C THR A 65 13.21 26.22 -4.43
N GLN A 66 14.24 25.38 -4.61
CA GLN A 66 14.41 24.55 -5.79
C GLN A 66 13.43 23.37 -5.76
N GLY A 67 13.34 22.63 -4.68
CA GLY A 67 12.38 21.53 -4.52
C GLY A 67 10.95 22.02 -4.66
N ARG A 68 10.62 23.17 -4.03
CA ARG A 68 9.32 23.80 -4.21
C ARG A 68 8.99 24.12 -5.67
N SER A 69 9.91 24.77 -6.40
CA SER A 69 9.70 25.12 -7.81
C SER A 69 9.51 23.89 -8.69
N GLN A 70 10.23 22.79 -8.41
CA GLN A 70 10.10 21.52 -9.14
C GLN A 70 8.74 20.87 -8.89
N ILE A 71 8.25 20.91 -7.64
CA ILE A 71 6.92 20.41 -7.28
C ILE A 71 5.84 21.25 -7.96
N GLU A 72 5.89 22.57 -7.87
CA GLU A 72 4.92 23.47 -8.51
C GLU A 72 4.88 23.24 -10.04
N GLN A 73 6.04 23.07 -10.68
CA GLN A 73 6.13 22.75 -12.11
C GLN A 73 5.54 21.38 -12.44
N GLY A 74 5.83 20.35 -11.61
CA GLY A 74 5.28 19.02 -11.77
C GLY A 74 3.75 19.01 -11.63
N LEU A 75 3.20 19.71 -10.62
CA LEU A 75 1.76 19.86 -10.44
C LEU A 75 1.10 20.58 -11.61
N TRP A 76 1.75 21.59 -12.16
CA TRP A 76 1.25 22.27 -13.35
C TRP A 76 1.16 21.32 -14.58
N PHE A 77 2.13 20.41 -14.76
CA PHE A 77 2.05 19.38 -15.82
C PHE A 77 0.96 18.35 -15.54
N LEU A 78 0.84 17.87 -14.29
CA LEU A 78 -0.22 16.94 -13.90
C LEU A 78 -1.60 17.55 -14.05
N GLY A 79 -1.77 18.83 -13.76
CA GLY A 79 -3.04 19.56 -13.95
C GLY A 79 -3.52 19.67 -15.42
N ARG A 80 -2.69 19.28 -16.39
CA ARG A 80 -3.09 19.14 -17.80
C ARG A 80 -3.67 17.77 -18.13
N LEU A 81 -3.38 16.77 -17.28
CA LEU A 81 -3.82 15.40 -17.45
C LEU A 81 -5.00 15.06 -16.52
N TYR A 82 -5.01 15.67 -15.35
CA TYR A 82 -5.99 15.44 -14.28
C TYR A 82 -6.63 16.76 -13.84
N PRO A 83 -7.88 16.76 -13.35
CA PRO A 83 -8.52 17.95 -12.79
C PRO A 83 -7.96 18.31 -11.41
N ILE A 84 -6.72 18.82 -11.37
CA ILE A 84 -6.02 19.20 -10.14
C ILE A 84 -6.17 20.72 -9.93
N PRO A 85 -6.77 21.19 -8.82
CA PRO A 85 -6.81 22.61 -8.47
C PRO A 85 -5.44 23.13 -8.06
N ASP A 86 -5.32 24.44 -7.94
CA ASP A 86 -4.09 25.09 -7.49
C ASP A 86 -3.70 24.57 -6.09
N PRO A 87 -2.41 24.29 -5.86
CA PRO A 87 -1.94 23.80 -4.56
C PRO A 87 -2.10 24.86 -3.47
N VAL A 88 -2.46 24.43 -2.27
CA VAL A 88 -2.42 25.28 -1.07
C VAL A 88 -1.05 25.17 -0.44
N ILE A 89 -0.38 26.31 -0.25
CA ILE A 89 0.97 26.39 0.32
C ILE A 89 0.91 27.12 1.65
N ARG A 90 1.46 26.51 2.70
CA ARG A 90 1.50 27.07 4.06
C ARG A 90 2.91 26.97 4.64
N THR A 91 3.30 27.95 5.44
CA THR A 91 4.55 27.89 6.21
C THR A 91 4.23 27.44 7.64
N LEU A 92 4.96 26.43 8.13
CA LEU A 92 4.79 25.85 9.46
C LEU A 92 6.05 26.06 10.30
N ALA A 93 5.89 26.32 11.60
CA ALA A 93 7.00 26.25 12.54
C ALA A 93 7.41 24.79 12.79
N GLU A 94 8.67 24.56 13.20
CA GLU A 94 9.21 23.21 13.40
C GLU A 94 8.40 22.37 14.40
N GLU A 95 7.93 22.99 15.47
CA GLU A 95 7.10 22.33 16.49
C GLU A 95 5.71 21.95 15.94
N ASP A 96 5.14 22.79 15.08
CA ASP A 96 3.86 22.52 14.44
C ASP A 96 3.98 21.43 13.38
N TRP A 97 5.10 21.40 12.63
CA TRP A 97 5.36 20.38 11.64
C TRP A 97 5.52 18.97 12.25
N ALA A 98 6.37 18.84 13.29
CA ALA A 98 6.63 17.55 13.93
C ALA A 98 5.37 16.89 14.52
N ASN A 99 4.33 17.66 14.78
CA ASN A 99 3.09 17.20 15.38
C ASN A 99 1.89 17.21 14.39
N ALA A 100 1.86 18.12 13.42
CA ALA A 100 0.72 18.30 12.52
C ALA A 100 0.45 17.02 11.68
N TRP A 101 1.49 16.41 11.11
CA TRP A 101 1.31 15.21 10.29
C TRP A 101 0.97 13.96 11.13
N LYS A 102 1.49 13.87 12.38
CA LYS A 102 1.19 12.75 13.29
C LYS A 102 -0.27 12.73 13.73
N GLN A 103 -0.89 13.91 13.87
CA GLN A 103 -2.29 14.01 14.29
C GLN A 103 -3.28 13.42 13.25
N HIS A 104 -2.87 13.36 11.98
CA HIS A 104 -3.69 12.81 10.90
C HIS A 104 -3.58 11.28 10.78
N TYR A 105 -2.61 10.64 11.44
CA TYR A 105 -2.43 9.20 11.45
C TYR A 105 -2.96 8.61 12.75
N GLN A 106 -4.21 8.13 12.70
CA GLN A 106 -4.81 7.37 13.80
C GLN A 106 -4.74 5.88 13.49
N PRO A 107 -4.64 5.00 14.50
CA PRO A 107 -4.78 3.57 14.31
C PRO A 107 -6.05 3.27 13.52
N THR A 108 -5.91 2.60 12.39
CA THR A 108 -7.02 2.37 11.46
C THR A 108 -7.32 0.88 11.35
N ARG A 109 -8.55 0.50 11.68
CA ARG A 109 -9.00 -0.89 11.58
C ARG A 109 -9.22 -1.28 10.11
N VAL A 110 -8.72 -2.46 9.73
CA VAL A 110 -8.91 -3.06 8.41
C VAL A 110 -9.44 -4.48 8.59
N GLY A 111 -10.55 -4.78 7.90
CA GLY A 111 -11.20 -6.09 8.08
C GLY A 111 -11.73 -6.31 9.50
N GLN A 112 -11.60 -7.53 10.01
CA GLN A 112 -12.12 -7.91 11.33
C GLN A 112 -11.08 -7.72 12.45
N ARG A 113 -9.83 -8.10 12.21
CA ARG A 113 -8.79 -8.20 13.24
C ARG A 113 -7.57 -7.32 13.00
N LEU A 114 -7.33 -6.86 11.78
CA LEU A 114 -6.15 -6.10 11.44
C LEU A 114 -6.28 -4.64 11.89
N LEU A 115 -5.18 -4.08 12.42
CA LEU A 115 -5.09 -2.68 12.81
C LEU A 115 -3.78 -2.10 12.30
N ILE A 116 -3.85 -1.11 11.41
CA ILE A 116 -2.68 -0.34 10.99
C ILE A 116 -2.37 0.65 12.09
N VAL A 117 -1.13 0.62 12.58
CA VAL A 117 -0.68 1.45 13.70
C VAL A 117 0.56 2.24 13.27
N PRO A 118 0.55 3.57 13.39
CA PRO A 118 1.74 4.38 13.18
C PRO A 118 2.84 3.99 14.19
N SER A 119 4.12 4.02 13.75
CA SER A 119 5.24 3.56 14.58
C SER A 119 5.38 4.30 15.91
N TRP A 120 5.04 5.59 15.95
CA TRP A 120 5.09 6.41 17.18
C TRP A 120 3.98 6.11 18.20
N GLN A 121 2.95 5.35 17.80
CA GLN A 121 1.88 4.89 18.70
C GLN A 121 2.05 3.40 19.08
N ALA A 122 3.13 2.77 18.63
CA ALA A 122 3.39 1.36 18.92
C ALA A 122 3.57 1.05 20.42
N GLY A 123 3.88 2.04 21.26
CA GLY A 123 3.97 1.89 22.72
C GLY A 123 2.62 1.74 23.44
N GLU A 124 1.51 2.04 22.76
CA GLU A 124 0.14 2.00 23.32
C GLU A 124 -0.61 0.71 22.92
N LEU A 125 0.12 -0.30 22.40
CA LEU A 125 -0.45 -1.53 21.84
C LEU A 125 -1.17 -2.41 22.88
N ASP A 126 -0.84 -2.31 24.16
CA ASP A 126 -1.44 -3.10 25.22
C ASP A 126 -2.95 -2.80 25.43
N GLU A 127 -3.43 -1.67 24.87
CA GLU A 127 -4.83 -1.23 24.96
C GLU A 127 -5.63 -1.42 23.64
N LEU A 128 -5.07 -2.09 22.64
CA LEU A 128 -5.67 -2.17 21.28
C LEU A 128 -7.06 -2.84 21.22
N GLY A 129 -7.45 -3.53 22.29
CA GLY A 129 -8.76 -4.12 22.39
C GLY A 129 -8.89 -5.46 21.66
N ILE A 130 -10.13 -5.89 21.52
CA ILE A 130 -10.55 -7.15 20.90
C ILE A 130 -11.50 -6.88 19.73
N ASP A 131 -11.61 -7.83 18.81
CA ASP A 131 -12.62 -7.81 17.75
C ASP A 131 -14.04 -8.16 18.31
N GLU A 132 -15.03 -8.20 17.40
CA GLU A 132 -16.41 -8.55 17.77
C GLU A 132 -16.57 -10.00 18.28
N ALA A 133 -15.61 -10.87 17.95
CA ALA A 133 -15.56 -12.26 18.39
C ALA A 133 -14.73 -12.45 19.67
N GLY A 134 -14.25 -11.37 20.28
CA GLY A 134 -13.41 -11.40 21.49
C GLY A 134 -11.95 -11.80 21.24
N GLN A 135 -11.47 -11.73 20.00
CA GLN A 135 -10.10 -12.05 19.64
C GLN A 135 -9.20 -10.80 19.64
N PRO A 136 -7.92 -10.91 20.04
CA PRO A 136 -7.00 -9.78 19.98
C PRO A 136 -6.87 -9.21 18.57
N LEU A 137 -6.81 -7.89 18.47
CA LEU A 137 -6.48 -7.23 17.23
C LEU A 137 -5.01 -7.49 16.85
N LEU A 138 -4.73 -7.51 15.56
CA LEU A 138 -3.42 -7.80 14.99
C LEU A 138 -2.79 -6.51 14.48
N PRO A 139 -1.84 -5.90 15.22
CA PRO A 139 -1.22 -4.66 14.81
C PRO A 139 -0.24 -4.86 13.65
N VAL A 140 -0.36 -4.01 12.65
CA VAL A 140 0.58 -3.84 11.55
C VAL A 140 1.20 -2.46 11.73
N ILE A 141 2.41 -2.42 12.29
CA ILE A 141 3.11 -1.18 12.64
C ILE A 141 3.86 -0.69 11.40
N LEU A 142 3.52 0.50 10.94
CA LEU A 142 4.13 1.12 9.76
C LEU A 142 4.58 2.54 10.05
N ASP A 143 5.66 2.94 9.40
CA ASP A 143 6.10 4.34 9.38
C ASP A 143 5.59 4.97 8.08
N PRO A 144 4.61 5.88 8.15
CA PRO A 144 4.18 6.57 6.96
C PRO A 144 5.30 7.51 6.49
N GLY A 145 5.84 7.28 5.28
CA GLY A 145 6.77 8.21 4.66
C GLY A 145 8.02 7.65 4.00
N MET A 146 8.35 6.36 4.14
CA MET A 146 9.62 5.81 3.59
C MET A 146 9.46 5.01 2.29
N ALA A 147 8.29 4.45 2.01
CA ALA A 147 8.01 3.69 0.79
C ALA A 147 6.52 3.74 0.45
N PHE A 148 6.18 3.45 -0.81
CA PHE A 148 4.80 3.27 -1.24
C PHE A 148 4.12 2.20 -0.38
N GLY A 149 2.90 2.49 0.12
CA GLY A 149 2.13 1.54 0.94
C GLY A 149 2.07 1.92 2.43
N THR A 150 1.48 3.08 2.75
CA THR A 150 1.18 3.46 4.16
C THR A 150 0.16 2.54 4.83
N GLY A 151 -0.39 1.58 4.10
CA GLY A 151 -1.47 0.70 4.54
C GLY A 151 -2.86 1.35 4.47
N LEU A 152 -2.96 2.66 4.37
CA LEU A 152 -4.24 3.39 4.39
C LEU A 152 -4.90 3.49 3.02
N HIS A 153 -4.18 3.21 1.94
CA HIS A 153 -4.74 3.25 0.60
C HIS A 153 -5.82 2.17 0.41
N PRO A 154 -6.96 2.46 -0.26
CA PRO A 154 -8.03 1.48 -0.45
C PRO A 154 -7.57 0.17 -1.04
N SER A 155 -6.70 0.17 -2.06
CA SER A 155 -6.16 -1.05 -2.67
C SER A 155 -5.41 -1.93 -1.67
N THR A 156 -4.63 -1.33 -0.76
CA THR A 156 -3.91 -2.03 0.30
C THR A 156 -4.88 -2.64 1.30
N ARG A 157 -5.89 -1.87 1.75
CA ARG A 157 -6.93 -2.38 2.65
C ARG A 157 -7.72 -3.54 2.04
N LEU A 158 -7.98 -3.47 0.73
CA LEU A 158 -8.63 -4.56 -0.02
C LEU A 158 -7.78 -5.84 0.00
N CYS A 159 -6.46 -5.75 -0.27
CA CYS A 159 -5.54 -6.89 -0.16
C CYS A 159 -5.46 -7.44 1.27
N MET A 160 -5.39 -6.58 2.28
CA MET A 160 -5.37 -7.00 3.69
C MET A 160 -6.63 -7.77 4.06
N ARG A 161 -7.82 -7.30 3.64
CA ARG A 161 -9.09 -8.02 3.84
C ARG A 161 -9.15 -9.34 3.09
N ALA A 162 -8.61 -9.39 1.86
CA ALA A 162 -8.53 -10.62 1.11
C ALA A 162 -7.59 -11.64 1.77
N LEU A 163 -6.41 -11.20 2.26
CA LEU A 163 -5.50 -12.05 3.04
C LEU A 163 -6.18 -12.58 4.30
N GLU A 164 -6.91 -11.74 5.05
CA GLU A 164 -7.62 -12.16 6.27
C GLU A 164 -8.66 -13.27 5.99
N ARG A 165 -9.29 -13.27 4.81
CA ARG A 165 -10.30 -14.27 4.43
C ARG A 165 -9.71 -15.55 3.84
N HIS A 166 -8.62 -15.43 3.10
CA HIS A 166 -8.14 -16.50 2.23
C HIS A 166 -6.83 -17.14 2.68
N LEU A 167 -6.04 -16.49 3.55
CA LEU A 167 -4.81 -17.08 4.08
C LEU A 167 -5.14 -18.06 5.21
N ARG A 168 -4.61 -19.28 5.12
CA ARG A 168 -4.68 -20.26 6.19
C ARG A 168 -3.38 -20.25 7.01
N PRO A 169 -3.44 -20.45 8.32
CA PRO A 169 -2.23 -20.50 9.15
C PRO A 169 -1.23 -21.53 8.64
N GLY A 170 0.06 -21.13 8.61
CA GLY A 170 1.16 -21.95 8.13
C GLY A 170 1.39 -21.96 6.63
N GLU A 171 0.48 -21.39 5.82
CA GLU A 171 0.68 -21.29 4.37
C GLU A 171 1.80 -20.30 4.03
N PRO A 172 2.74 -20.67 3.15
CA PRO A 172 3.71 -19.74 2.59
C PRO A 172 3.05 -18.72 1.65
N VAL A 173 3.60 -17.50 1.67
CA VAL A 173 3.09 -16.36 0.87
C VAL A 173 4.19 -15.80 -0.01
N LEU A 174 3.86 -15.45 -1.25
CA LEU A 174 4.66 -14.63 -2.15
C LEU A 174 4.02 -13.25 -2.25
N ASP A 175 4.75 -12.21 -1.88
CA ASP A 175 4.35 -10.80 -1.98
C ASP A 175 5.14 -10.16 -3.12
N VAL A 176 4.47 -9.83 -4.23
CA VAL A 176 5.08 -9.29 -5.45
C VAL A 176 4.84 -7.78 -5.53
N GLY A 177 5.92 -7.00 -5.57
CA GLY A 177 5.85 -5.55 -5.43
C GLY A 177 5.57 -5.17 -3.97
N CYS A 178 6.42 -5.63 -3.06
CA CYS A 178 6.17 -5.56 -1.61
C CYS A 178 6.17 -4.13 -1.04
N GLY A 179 6.82 -3.16 -1.70
CA GLY A 179 6.85 -1.76 -1.26
C GLY A 179 7.32 -1.59 0.19
N SER A 180 6.45 -1.13 1.07
CA SER A 180 6.72 -1.00 2.51
C SER A 180 6.75 -2.33 3.28
N GLY A 181 6.35 -3.44 2.65
CA GLY A 181 6.19 -4.74 3.29
C GLY A 181 4.86 -4.91 4.05
N VAL A 182 3.92 -4.00 3.88
CA VAL A 182 2.63 -4.02 4.61
C VAL A 182 1.86 -5.32 4.44
N LEU A 183 1.85 -5.91 3.22
CA LEU A 183 1.13 -7.16 2.95
C LEU A 183 1.90 -8.37 3.49
N SER A 184 3.22 -8.35 3.42
CA SER A 184 4.09 -9.34 4.07
C SER A 184 3.89 -9.36 5.60
N ILE A 185 3.89 -8.19 6.25
CA ILE A 185 3.64 -8.06 7.69
C ILE A 185 2.23 -8.53 8.03
N THR A 186 1.24 -8.13 7.23
CA THR A 186 -0.16 -8.58 7.38
C THR A 186 -0.25 -10.11 7.32
N ALA A 187 0.37 -10.73 6.32
CA ALA A 187 0.38 -12.19 6.18
C ALA A 187 1.03 -12.87 7.40
N ALA A 188 2.17 -12.34 7.89
CA ALA A 188 2.83 -12.85 9.09
C ALA A 188 1.93 -12.76 10.33
N ARG A 189 1.25 -11.62 10.53
CA ARG A 189 0.28 -11.41 11.63
C ARG A 189 -0.91 -12.35 11.57
N LEU A 190 -1.34 -12.73 10.37
CA LEU A 190 -2.41 -13.70 10.14
C LEU A 190 -1.95 -15.16 10.29
N GLY A 191 -0.66 -15.37 10.60
CA GLY A 191 -0.11 -16.70 10.84
C GLY A 191 0.44 -17.41 9.61
N ALA A 192 0.81 -16.68 8.57
CA ALA A 192 1.55 -17.24 7.43
C ALA A 192 2.80 -18.00 7.90
N GLY A 193 3.23 -18.97 7.10
CA GLY A 193 4.51 -19.63 7.25
C GLY A 193 5.67 -18.74 6.72
N ALA A 194 6.50 -19.28 5.84
CA ALA A 194 7.55 -18.48 5.20
C ALA A 194 6.97 -17.51 4.18
N ILE A 195 7.46 -16.28 4.15
CA ILE A 195 7.03 -15.22 3.25
C ILE A 195 8.23 -14.80 2.39
N LEU A 196 8.08 -14.82 1.07
CA LEU A 196 9.02 -14.21 0.14
C LEU A 196 8.41 -12.89 -0.37
N ALA A 197 9.09 -11.80 -0.10
CA ALA A 197 8.75 -10.47 -0.58
C ALA A 197 9.71 -10.08 -1.71
N THR A 198 9.19 -9.63 -2.85
CA THR A 198 10.00 -9.18 -3.97
C THR A 198 9.61 -7.79 -4.41
N ASP A 199 10.59 -6.96 -4.76
CA ASP A 199 10.37 -5.65 -5.38
C ASP A 199 11.51 -5.33 -6.33
N ILE A 200 11.23 -4.64 -7.42
CA ILE A 200 12.26 -4.19 -8.36
C ILE A 200 13.08 -3.01 -7.82
N ASP A 201 12.51 -2.27 -6.86
CA ASP A 201 13.17 -1.15 -6.21
C ASP A 201 13.91 -1.61 -4.95
N PRO A 202 15.25 -1.49 -4.89
CA PRO A 202 16.02 -1.82 -3.70
C PRO A 202 15.66 -0.96 -2.48
N ILE A 203 15.09 0.24 -2.66
CA ILE A 203 14.63 1.09 -1.56
C ILE A 203 13.39 0.46 -0.91
N ALA A 204 12.46 -0.06 -1.71
CA ALA A 204 11.30 -0.79 -1.23
C ALA A 204 11.71 -2.06 -0.46
N VAL A 205 12.68 -2.81 -0.98
CA VAL A 205 13.23 -3.99 -0.28
C VAL A 205 13.81 -3.61 1.09
N ALA A 206 14.60 -2.54 1.16
CA ALA A 206 15.17 -2.05 2.41
C ALA A 206 14.08 -1.63 3.41
N ALA A 207 13.05 -0.91 2.94
CA ALA A 207 11.90 -0.51 3.75
C ALA A 207 11.11 -1.71 4.27
N THR A 208 10.90 -2.74 3.43
CA THR A 208 10.26 -4.01 3.84
C THR A 208 11.05 -4.67 4.98
N VAL A 209 12.39 -4.78 4.85
CA VAL A 209 13.23 -5.38 5.89
C VAL A 209 13.12 -4.61 7.21
N GLU A 210 13.22 -3.28 7.17
CA GLU A 210 13.11 -2.43 8.36
C GLU A 210 11.75 -2.56 9.04
N ASN A 211 10.67 -2.50 8.26
CA ASN A 211 9.31 -2.63 8.79
C ASN A 211 9.04 -4.04 9.34
N CYS A 212 9.56 -5.09 8.73
CA CYS A 212 9.48 -6.46 9.26
C CYS A 212 10.19 -6.58 10.62
N GLN A 213 11.38 -5.99 10.77
CA GLN A 213 12.11 -5.93 12.05
C GLN A 213 11.30 -5.18 13.11
N ARG A 214 10.75 -4.00 12.78
CA ARG A 214 9.90 -3.21 13.66
C ARG A 214 8.68 -3.98 14.15
N ASN A 215 8.14 -4.84 13.30
CA ASN A 215 7.01 -5.71 13.65
C ASN A 215 7.43 -7.04 14.30
N GLY A 216 8.72 -7.35 14.43
CA GLY A 216 9.20 -8.63 14.96
C GLY A 216 8.80 -9.85 14.13
N VAL A 217 8.69 -9.68 12.80
CA VAL A 217 8.33 -10.74 11.84
C VAL A 217 9.44 -11.04 10.83
N ASP A 218 10.60 -10.45 10.98
CA ASP A 218 11.77 -10.59 10.10
C ASP A 218 12.27 -12.04 9.98
N ALA A 219 12.05 -12.88 11.00
CA ALA A 219 12.37 -14.31 10.92
C ALA A 219 11.47 -15.08 9.92
N LEU A 220 10.29 -14.55 9.58
CA LEU A 220 9.34 -15.17 8.65
C LEU A 220 9.43 -14.60 7.24
N VAL A 221 9.92 -13.36 7.09
CA VAL A 221 9.92 -12.61 5.83
C VAL A 221 11.32 -12.53 5.24
N SER A 222 11.49 -13.04 4.03
CA SER A 222 12.70 -12.85 3.23
C SER A 222 12.40 -11.86 2.10
N ALA A 223 12.98 -10.66 2.17
CA ALA A 223 12.81 -9.63 1.14
C ALA A 223 14.03 -9.58 0.21
N ARG A 224 13.81 -9.47 -1.10
CA ARG A 224 14.88 -9.36 -2.09
C ARG A 224 14.49 -8.55 -3.32
N ALA A 225 15.48 -7.96 -3.97
CA ALA A 225 15.30 -7.30 -5.25
C ALA A 225 14.95 -8.32 -6.36
N GLY A 226 14.00 -7.94 -7.21
CA GLY A 226 13.53 -8.74 -8.33
C GLY A 226 12.02 -8.68 -8.50
N SER A 227 11.53 -9.33 -9.55
CA SER A 227 10.11 -9.47 -9.84
C SER A 227 9.63 -10.86 -9.41
N LEU A 228 9.31 -11.75 -10.37
CA LEU A 228 8.85 -13.10 -10.08
C LEU A 228 10.02 -14.03 -9.72
N PRO A 229 9.90 -14.89 -8.67
CA PRO A 229 10.87 -15.94 -8.42
C PRO A 229 10.79 -17.04 -9.47
N GLU A 230 11.86 -17.83 -9.62
CA GLU A 230 11.79 -19.01 -10.46
C GLU A 230 10.88 -20.09 -9.86
N ARG A 231 10.15 -20.80 -10.70
CA ARG A 231 9.31 -21.92 -10.26
C ARG A 231 10.12 -23.00 -9.53
N ALA A 232 11.39 -23.18 -9.91
CA ALA A 232 12.29 -24.14 -9.28
C ALA A 232 12.57 -23.83 -7.79
N GLU A 233 12.48 -22.57 -7.38
CA GLU A 233 12.67 -22.17 -5.97
C GLU A 233 11.58 -22.75 -5.06
N ARG A 234 10.37 -22.98 -5.61
CA ARG A 234 9.28 -23.61 -4.91
C ARG A 234 8.48 -24.54 -5.86
N PRO A 235 8.93 -25.78 -6.06
CA PRO A 235 8.29 -26.71 -7.01
C PRO A 235 6.82 -26.99 -6.69
N ALA A 236 6.44 -27.04 -5.40
CA ALA A 236 5.04 -27.23 -4.98
C ALA A 236 4.13 -26.03 -5.32
N GLY A 237 4.71 -24.88 -5.66
CA GLY A 237 3.99 -23.63 -5.87
C GLY A 237 3.67 -22.89 -4.57
N TRP A 238 3.15 -21.68 -4.73
CA TRP A 238 2.76 -20.79 -3.64
C TRP A 238 1.27 -20.97 -3.34
N PRO A 239 0.88 -21.31 -2.10
CA PRO A 239 -0.53 -21.37 -1.72
C PRO A 239 -1.21 -20.01 -1.80
N VAL A 240 -0.47 -18.92 -1.52
CA VAL A 240 -0.97 -17.56 -1.67
C VAL A 240 0.09 -16.71 -2.37
N ILE A 241 -0.35 -16.02 -3.42
CA ILE A 241 0.40 -14.93 -4.05
C ILE A 241 -0.43 -13.67 -3.88
N VAL A 242 0.20 -12.59 -3.40
CA VAL A 242 -0.43 -11.27 -3.33
C VAL A 242 0.39 -10.26 -4.11
N ALA A 243 -0.29 -9.37 -4.84
CA ALA A 243 0.35 -8.25 -5.56
C ALA A 243 -0.58 -7.03 -5.53
N ASN A 244 -0.09 -5.93 -4.98
CA ASN A 244 -0.78 -4.64 -4.98
C ASN A 244 0.03 -3.65 -5.82
N ILE A 245 -0.13 -3.73 -7.13
CA ILE A 245 0.64 -2.99 -8.14
C ILE A 245 -0.28 -2.54 -9.27
N LEU A 246 0.23 -1.72 -10.19
CA LEU A 246 -0.55 -1.20 -11.33
C LEU A 246 -1.14 -2.33 -12.18
N ALA A 247 -2.37 -2.14 -12.68
CA ALA A 247 -3.11 -3.09 -13.50
C ALA A 247 -2.31 -3.58 -14.72
N ASP A 248 -1.61 -2.68 -15.42
CA ASP A 248 -0.79 -3.05 -16.58
C ASP A 248 0.37 -3.98 -16.21
N VAL A 249 0.98 -3.75 -15.04
CA VAL A 249 2.05 -4.61 -14.53
C VAL A 249 1.50 -5.99 -14.14
N ILE A 250 0.31 -6.05 -13.51
CA ILE A 250 -0.36 -7.34 -13.22
C ILE A 250 -0.58 -8.13 -14.51
N VAL A 251 -1.14 -7.48 -15.54
CA VAL A 251 -1.38 -8.12 -16.85
C VAL A 251 -0.06 -8.65 -17.44
N GLN A 252 1.00 -7.85 -17.41
CA GLN A 252 2.32 -8.26 -17.87
C GLN A 252 2.85 -9.48 -17.09
N LEU A 253 2.80 -9.45 -15.75
CA LEU A 253 3.29 -10.55 -14.91
C LEU A 253 2.49 -11.85 -15.11
N LEU A 254 1.19 -11.76 -15.40
CA LEU A 254 0.39 -12.93 -15.77
C LEU A 254 0.89 -13.55 -17.09
N VAL A 255 1.24 -12.74 -18.08
CA VAL A 255 1.85 -13.21 -19.35
C VAL A 255 3.24 -13.83 -19.08
N GLU A 256 4.04 -13.26 -18.22
CA GLU A 256 5.35 -13.77 -17.81
C GLU A 256 5.27 -15.06 -17.00
N GLY A 257 4.10 -15.41 -16.49
CA GLY A 257 3.85 -16.70 -15.85
C GLY A 257 3.61 -16.65 -14.34
N MET A 258 3.20 -15.54 -13.77
CA MET A 258 2.84 -15.41 -12.35
C MET A 258 1.84 -16.49 -11.91
N ALA A 259 0.83 -16.78 -12.74
CA ALA A 259 -0.14 -17.84 -12.47
C ALA A 259 0.49 -19.23 -12.32
N ARG A 260 1.60 -19.51 -13.01
CA ARG A 260 2.32 -20.80 -12.93
C ARG A 260 3.06 -21.00 -11.61
N LEU A 261 3.23 -19.94 -10.84
CA LEU A 261 3.84 -20.00 -9.51
C LEU A 261 2.86 -20.47 -8.44
N LEU A 262 1.54 -20.46 -8.70
CA LEU A 262 0.54 -20.93 -7.75
C LEU A 262 0.67 -22.44 -7.50
N ALA A 263 0.36 -22.85 -6.29
CA ALA A 263 0.03 -24.25 -5.96
C ALA A 263 -1.30 -24.65 -6.62
N GLY A 264 -1.60 -25.93 -6.71
CA GLY A 264 -2.81 -26.42 -7.37
C GLY A 264 -4.11 -25.87 -6.77
N ASP A 265 -4.15 -25.68 -5.44
CA ASP A 265 -5.26 -25.08 -4.69
C ASP A 265 -4.94 -23.64 -4.22
N GLY A 266 -3.96 -23.01 -4.86
CA GLY A 266 -3.47 -21.68 -4.50
C GLY A 266 -4.41 -20.55 -4.88
N ARG A 267 -4.23 -19.42 -4.24
CA ARG A 267 -5.00 -18.19 -4.45
C ARG A 267 -4.07 -17.05 -4.86
N LEU A 268 -4.44 -16.35 -5.92
CA LEU A 268 -3.82 -15.12 -6.36
C LEU A 268 -4.70 -13.95 -5.95
N ILE A 269 -4.18 -13.06 -5.13
CA ILE A 269 -4.82 -11.82 -4.69
C ILE A 269 -4.14 -10.66 -5.41
N VAL A 270 -4.87 -9.91 -6.23
CA VAL A 270 -4.33 -8.75 -6.94
C VAL A 270 -5.16 -7.51 -6.67
N SER A 271 -4.50 -6.37 -6.49
CA SER A 271 -5.11 -5.04 -6.34
C SER A 271 -4.16 -3.95 -6.87
N GLY A 272 -4.47 -2.67 -6.64
CA GLY A 272 -3.89 -1.55 -7.36
C GLY A 272 -4.59 -1.32 -8.69
N ILE A 273 -5.84 -1.78 -8.79
CA ILE A 273 -6.67 -1.80 -9.98
C ILE A 273 -7.80 -0.79 -9.80
N ILE A 274 -7.88 0.22 -10.64
CA ILE A 274 -9.04 1.10 -10.69
C ILE A 274 -10.20 0.40 -11.42
N GLU A 275 -11.43 0.70 -11.02
CA GLU A 275 -12.67 0.06 -11.52
C GLU A 275 -12.71 -0.06 -13.05
N PRO A 276 -12.39 0.99 -13.87
CA PRO A 276 -12.40 0.88 -15.33
C PRO A 276 -11.40 -0.14 -15.90
N ARG A 277 -10.34 -0.49 -15.15
CA ARG A 277 -9.31 -1.42 -15.59
C ARG A 277 -9.51 -2.85 -15.07
N ALA A 278 -10.53 -3.07 -14.22
CA ALA A 278 -10.79 -4.40 -13.62
C ALA A 278 -11.07 -5.46 -14.69
N GLY A 279 -11.84 -5.15 -15.73
CA GLY A 279 -12.15 -6.07 -16.83
C GLY A 279 -10.93 -6.53 -17.63
N ASP A 280 -9.90 -5.69 -17.77
CA ASP A 280 -8.65 -6.05 -18.45
C ASP A 280 -7.90 -7.11 -17.63
N VAL A 281 -7.83 -6.91 -16.30
CA VAL A 281 -7.16 -7.84 -15.38
C VAL A 281 -7.93 -9.14 -15.27
N GLU A 282 -9.27 -9.13 -15.17
CA GLU A 282 -10.12 -10.34 -15.17
C GLU A 282 -9.92 -11.15 -16.45
N THR A 283 -9.82 -10.47 -17.60
CA THR A 283 -9.53 -11.12 -18.89
C THR A 283 -8.15 -11.79 -18.89
N ALA A 284 -7.13 -11.11 -18.38
CA ALA A 284 -5.77 -11.65 -18.29
C ALA A 284 -5.68 -12.83 -17.32
N LEU A 285 -6.38 -12.78 -16.18
CA LEU A 285 -6.51 -13.91 -15.25
C LEU A 285 -7.13 -15.14 -15.96
N ALA A 286 -8.23 -14.94 -16.69
CA ALA A 286 -8.89 -16.00 -17.43
C ALA A 286 -7.98 -16.62 -18.51
N GLN A 287 -7.21 -15.80 -19.23
CA GLN A 287 -6.23 -16.26 -20.23
C GLN A 287 -5.06 -17.02 -19.59
N ALA A 288 -4.70 -16.68 -18.35
CA ALA A 288 -3.69 -17.39 -17.58
C ALA A 288 -4.19 -18.69 -16.93
N GLY A 289 -5.46 -19.08 -17.17
CA GLY A 289 -6.07 -20.31 -16.64
C GLY A 289 -6.63 -20.15 -15.23
N LEU A 290 -6.86 -18.93 -14.78
CA LEU A 290 -7.42 -18.63 -13.46
C LEU A 290 -8.90 -18.24 -13.58
N GLU A 291 -9.64 -18.43 -12.48
CA GLU A 291 -11.01 -17.97 -12.30
C GLU A 291 -11.10 -17.03 -11.13
N THR A 292 -11.72 -15.86 -11.32
CA THR A 292 -11.98 -14.92 -10.24
C THR A 292 -13.12 -15.45 -9.37
N VAL A 293 -12.82 -15.69 -8.09
CA VAL A 293 -13.77 -16.24 -7.11
C VAL A 293 -14.30 -15.18 -6.15
N GLU A 294 -13.60 -14.06 -6.00
CA GLU A 294 -14.06 -12.94 -5.19
C GLU A 294 -13.59 -11.62 -5.81
N ARG A 295 -14.45 -10.62 -5.74
CA ARG A 295 -14.21 -9.24 -6.14
C ARG A 295 -14.57 -8.32 -4.98
N LEU A 296 -13.59 -7.57 -4.50
CA LEU A 296 -13.71 -6.61 -3.40
C LEU A 296 -13.58 -5.20 -3.99
N VAL A 297 -14.40 -4.27 -3.50
CA VAL A 297 -14.41 -2.88 -3.99
C VAL A 297 -14.37 -1.93 -2.80
N GLU A 298 -13.61 -0.85 -2.93
CA GLU A 298 -13.58 0.26 -1.99
C GLU A 298 -13.30 1.56 -2.74
N GLY A 299 -14.32 2.47 -2.82
CA GLY A 299 -14.27 3.61 -3.72
C GLY A 299 -14.10 3.14 -5.17
N ASP A 300 -13.13 3.69 -5.86
CA ASP A 300 -12.80 3.36 -7.25
C ASP A 300 -11.82 2.18 -7.38
N TRP A 301 -11.42 1.55 -6.27
CA TRP A 301 -10.40 0.52 -6.23
C TRP A 301 -11.00 -0.87 -6.12
N VAL A 302 -10.34 -1.81 -6.81
CA VAL A 302 -10.75 -3.21 -6.89
C VAL A 302 -9.61 -4.12 -6.45
N ALA A 303 -9.96 -5.17 -5.69
CA ALA A 303 -9.12 -6.34 -5.53
C ALA A 303 -9.85 -7.58 -6.05
N LEU A 304 -9.10 -8.46 -6.70
CA LEU A 304 -9.58 -9.72 -7.26
C LEU A 304 -8.86 -10.87 -6.56
N VAL A 305 -9.62 -11.89 -6.18
CA VAL A 305 -9.08 -13.17 -5.72
C VAL A 305 -9.37 -14.20 -6.79
N ALA A 306 -8.31 -14.83 -7.29
CA ALA A 306 -8.43 -15.82 -8.35
C ALA A 306 -7.78 -17.17 -7.93
N VAL A 307 -8.32 -18.26 -8.46
CA VAL A 307 -7.86 -19.64 -8.25
C VAL A 307 -7.65 -20.35 -9.59
N THR A 308 -6.90 -21.44 -9.59
CA THR A 308 -6.78 -22.27 -10.79
C THR A 308 -8.14 -22.87 -11.15
N ARG A 309 -8.51 -22.81 -12.44
CA ARG A 309 -9.73 -23.49 -12.92
C ARG A 309 -9.60 -24.99 -12.72
N GLU A 310 -10.61 -25.61 -12.12
CA GLU A 310 -10.76 -27.05 -12.18
C GLU A 310 -11.02 -27.47 -13.63
N THR A 311 -10.17 -28.34 -14.19
CA THR A 311 -10.31 -28.89 -15.53
C THR A 311 -11.26 -30.08 -15.52
#